data_07e955d98b96e3522fac62d3253a00c3
#
_entry.id   07e955d98b96e3522fac62d3253a00c3
#
_cell.length_a   1.000
_cell.length_b   1.000
_cell.length_c   1.000
_cell.angle_alpha   90.00
_cell.angle_beta   90.00
_cell.angle_gamma   90.00
#
_symmetry.space_group_name_H-M   'P 1'
#
loop_
_entity.id
_entity.type
_entity.pdbx_description
1 polymer ?
#
loop_
_entity_poly.entity_id
_entity_poly.type
_entity_poly.pdbx_seq_one_letter_code
_entity_poly.pdbx_strand_id
1 'polypeptide(L)'
;MSRAVLISGATGKQGGAVLNRLVKQKADFEILAVTRNAKSPSAQRLLAKSPNIKLVQGNFADPTGLFKMAKSVTDKPIWGVFSVQAPIGFDQGGGGEVGQGKGLVDAALDAGVKFFVYTSVDRHGKDSENNPTPVPHFIAKHEIEKHLIARTANTDMKWTILRPVAFMDNLTDNFLGRSFITAWKLAVPTKPIQFISVTDVGIAGGEAFLHPERYAGRAVSLAGDELTLGEFQQVFKEKTGRDVPSTYSLIVYPMMAMVKELGYMFKWFNDVGFDADLKALKQEFPEIKTFGTWIETESDFGRK
;
A
#
# COMPACT_ATOMS: atom_id res chain seq x y z
N MET A 1 14.60 24.74 5.38
CA MET A 1 15.70 23.79 5.70
C MET A 1 15.27 22.44 5.16
N SER A 2 16.05 21.84 4.28
CA SER A 2 15.73 20.52 3.70
C SER A 2 15.78 19.46 4.82
N ARG A 3 14.79 18.60 4.87
CA ARG A 3 14.59 17.52 5.86
C ARG A 3 14.56 16.18 5.15
N ALA A 4 14.81 15.09 5.87
CA ALA A 4 14.80 13.75 5.29
C ALA A 4 13.48 13.02 5.55
N VAL A 5 13.07 12.18 4.58
CA VAL A 5 11.97 11.23 4.71
C VAL A 5 12.48 9.81 4.49
N LEU A 6 12.18 8.90 5.39
CA LEU A 6 12.53 7.49 5.31
C LEU A 6 11.40 6.73 4.62
N ILE A 7 11.67 6.12 3.46
CA ILE A 7 10.68 5.39 2.67
C ILE A 7 10.95 3.90 2.77
N SER A 8 10.12 3.17 3.51
CA SER A 8 10.17 1.73 3.57
C SER A 8 9.61 1.11 2.27
N GLY A 9 10.07 -0.10 1.92
CA GLY A 9 9.62 -0.75 0.69
C GLY A 9 9.90 0.05 -0.59
N ALA A 10 10.94 0.90 -0.60
CA ALA A 10 11.27 1.81 -1.70
C ALA A 10 11.54 1.10 -3.05
N THR A 11 12.04 -0.13 -3.02
CA THR A 11 12.22 -0.98 -4.22
C THR A 11 10.97 -1.77 -4.59
N GLY A 12 9.93 -1.73 -3.78
CA GLY A 12 8.63 -2.37 -4.01
C GLY A 12 7.61 -1.44 -4.66
N LYS A 13 6.39 -1.92 -4.82
CA LYS A 13 5.33 -1.19 -5.53
C LYS A 13 4.92 0.09 -4.78
N GLN A 14 4.44 0.00 -3.52
CA GLN A 14 3.89 1.14 -2.78
C GLN A 14 4.94 2.17 -2.37
N GLY A 15 6.03 1.74 -1.70
CA GLY A 15 7.11 2.66 -1.32
C GLY A 15 7.78 3.31 -2.53
N GLY A 16 7.94 2.55 -3.63
CA GLY A 16 8.42 3.07 -4.90
C GLY A 16 7.49 4.10 -5.52
N ALA A 17 6.16 3.93 -5.40
CA ALA A 17 5.18 4.88 -5.89
C ALA A 17 5.21 6.21 -5.10
N VAL A 18 5.31 6.15 -3.77
CA VAL A 18 5.49 7.36 -2.92
C VAL A 18 6.78 8.08 -3.26
N LEU A 19 7.90 7.35 -3.36
CA LEU A 19 9.19 7.90 -3.77
C LEU A 19 9.08 8.60 -5.13
N ASN A 20 8.47 7.95 -6.12
CA ASN A 20 8.28 8.52 -7.45
C ASN A 20 7.43 9.80 -7.43
N ARG A 21 6.36 9.84 -6.60
CA ARG A 21 5.54 11.05 -6.43
C ARG A 21 6.37 12.21 -5.87
N LEU A 22 7.14 11.99 -4.82
CA LEU A 22 7.99 13.02 -4.22
C LEU A 22 9.05 13.54 -5.21
N VAL A 23 9.68 12.65 -6.00
CA VAL A 23 10.62 13.04 -7.05
C VAL A 23 9.93 13.84 -8.16
N LYS A 24 8.77 13.39 -8.64
CA LYS A 24 7.98 14.07 -9.68
C LYS A 24 7.57 15.48 -9.26
N GLN A 25 7.21 15.66 -7.99
CA GLN A 25 6.83 16.95 -7.41
C GLN A 25 8.04 17.84 -7.04
N LYS A 26 9.27 17.36 -7.27
CA LYS A 26 10.50 18.06 -6.87
C LYS A 26 10.46 18.47 -5.39
N ALA A 27 9.92 17.60 -4.53
CA ALA A 27 9.76 17.86 -3.12
C ALA A 27 11.10 18.19 -2.46
N ASP A 28 11.14 19.19 -1.57
CA ASP A 28 12.35 19.58 -0.84
C ASP A 28 12.64 18.62 0.32
N PHE A 29 12.80 17.34 -0.04
CA PHE A 29 13.19 16.27 0.88
C PHE A 29 14.45 15.56 0.39
N GLU A 30 15.30 15.17 1.32
CA GLU A 30 16.22 14.07 1.10
C GLU A 30 15.46 12.77 1.32
N ILE A 31 15.49 11.86 0.32
CA ILE A 31 14.71 10.62 0.35
C ILE A 31 15.64 9.47 0.76
N LEU A 32 15.42 8.93 1.94
CA LEU A 32 16.15 7.79 2.48
C LEU A 32 15.41 6.50 2.08
N ALA A 33 15.84 5.91 0.97
CA ALA A 33 15.21 4.72 0.37
C ALA A 33 15.70 3.44 1.05
N VAL A 34 14.84 2.82 1.84
CA VAL A 34 15.16 1.58 2.58
C VAL A 34 15.20 0.38 1.62
N THR A 35 16.27 -0.39 1.71
CA THR A 35 16.46 -1.63 0.96
C THR A 35 17.22 -2.68 1.77
N ARG A 36 16.92 -3.96 1.57
CA ARG A 36 17.67 -5.07 2.18
C ARG A 36 19.06 -5.27 1.56
N ASN A 37 19.22 -4.85 0.31
CA ASN A 37 20.49 -4.94 -0.43
C ASN A 37 20.68 -3.68 -1.28
N ALA A 38 21.54 -2.78 -0.80
CA ALA A 38 21.87 -1.54 -1.50
C ALA A 38 22.55 -1.78 -2.86
N LYS A 39 23.20 -2.92 -3.07
CA LYS A 39 23.88 -3.27 -4.33
C LYS A 39 22.93 -3.91 -5.36
N SER A 40 21.67 -4.18 -5.02
CA SER A 40 20.72 -4.78 -5.95
C SER A 40 20.44 -3.85 -7.15
N PRO A 41 20.19 -4.40 -8.36
CA PRO A 41 19.86 -3.58 -9.52
C PRO A 41 18.62 -2.69 -9.30
N SER A 42 17.63 -3.16 -8.53
CA SER A 42 16.44 -2.38 -8.18
C SER A 42 16.78 -1.19 -7.29
N ALA A 43 17.65 -1.34 -6.29
CA ALA A 43 18.10 -0.25 -5.44
C ALA A 43 18.96 0.77 -6.22
N GLN A 44 19.88 0.30 -7.05
CA GLN A 44 20.72 1.19 -7.86
C GLN A 44 19.93 2.04 -8.85
N ARG A 45 18.84 1.48 -9.43
CA ARG A 45 17.93 2.26 -10.29
C ARG A 45 17.22 3.40 -9.56
N LEU A 46 17.07 3.35 -8.23
CA LEU A 46 16.50 4.46 -7.48
C LEU A 46 17.41 5.69 -7.50
N LEU A 47 18.72 5.50 -7.34
CA LEU A 47 19.69 6.60 -7.34
C LEU A 47 19.68 7.39 -8.65
N ALA A 48 19.40 6.73 -9.77
CA ALA A 48 19.33 7.37 -11.08
C ALA A 48 18.13 8.32 -11.24
N LYS A 49 17.14 8.24 -10.34
CA LYS A 49 15.90 9.06 -10.44
C LYS A 49 16.06 10.48 -9.90
N SER A 50 16.94 10.66 -8.89
CA SER A 50 17.18 11.97 -8.29
C SER A 50 18.45 11.97 -7.43
N PRO A 51 19.25 13.05 -7.46
CA PRO A 51 20.41 13.21 -6.57
C PRO A 51 20.02 13.31 -5.09
N ASN A 52 18.75 13.55 -4.79
CA ASN A 52 18.23 13.65 -3.41
C ASN A 52 17.93 12.29 -2.79
N ILE A 53 18.13 11.17 -3.52
CA ILE A 53 17.90 9.83 -3.01
C ILE A 53 19.19 9.26 -2.44
N LYS A 54 19.11 8.75 -1.21
CA LYS A 54 20.17 7.97 -0.56
C LYS A 54 19.62 6.58 -0.20
N LEU A 55 20.44 5.55 -0.40
CA LEU A 55 20.07 4.20 -0.01
C LEU A 55 20.38 3.97 1.46
N VAL A 56 19.44 3.40 2.18
CA VAL A 56 19.58 2.94 3.56
C VAL A 56 19.46 1.44 3.57
N GLN A 57 20.57 0.73 3.84
CA GLN A 57 20.52 -0.72 3.92
C GLN A 57 20.06 -1.17 5.30
N GLY A 58 18.97 -1.93 5.36
CA GLY A 58 18.40 -2.44 6.60
C GLY A 58 17.11 -3.22 6.36
N ASN A 59 16.57 -3.74 7.43
CA ASN A 59 15.30 -4.47 7.43
C ASN A 59 14.49 -4.13 8.69
N PHE A 60 13.25 -4.61 8.74
CA PHE A 60 12.33 -4.33 9.86
C PHE A 60 12.46 -5.31 11.03
N ALA A 61 13.36 -6.29 10.95
CA ALA A 61 13.69 -7.13 12.09
C ALA A 61 14.54 -6.38 13.14
N ASP A 62 15.25 -5.33 12.70
CA ASP A 62 15.99 -4.41 13.56
C ASP A 62 15.66 -2.94 13.21
N PRO A 63 14.51 -2.41 13.64
CA PRO A 63 14.12 -1.02 13.34
C PRO A 63 15.07 0.00 13.96
N THR A 64 15.62 -0.25 15.13
CA THR A 64 16.60 0.63 15.78
C THR A 64 17.90 0.71 14.98
N GLY A 65 18.42 -0.42 14.51
CA GLY A 65 19.58 -0.46 13.62
C GLY A 65 19.30 0.22 12.28
N LEU A 66 18.08 0.10 11.75
CA LEU A 66 17.66 0.80 10.54
C LEU A 66 17.77 2.33 10.70
N PHE A 67 17.27 2.90 11.82
CA PHE A 67 17.40 4.34 12.09
C PHE A 67 18.85 4.79 12.33
N LYS A 68 19.68 3.96 12.97
CA LYS A 68 21.12 4.23 13.11
C LYS A 68 21.79 4.29 11.73
N MET A 69 21.48 3.34 10.85
CA MET A 69 21.99 3.35 9.47
C MET A 69 21.46 4.56 8.70
N ALA A 70 20.19 4.90 8.83
CA ALA A 70 19.63 6.09 8.19
C ALA A 70 20.36 7.37 8.62
N LYS A 71 20.63 7.53 9.91
CA LYS A 71 21.41 8.67 10.45
C LYS A 71 22.86 8.70 9.97
N SER A 72 23.45 7.57 9.61
CA SER A 72 24.83 7.54 9.10
C SER A 72 24.99 8.00 7.66
N VAL A 73 23.88 8.07 6.89
CA VAL A 73 23.90 8.49 5.47
C VAL A 73 23.35 9.91 5.26
N THR A 74 22.86 10.57 6.30
CA THR A 74 22.32 11.93 6.21
C THR A 74 22.67 12.77 7.43
N ASP A 75 22.98 14.05 7.22
CA ASP A 75 23.11 15.06 8.28
C ASP A 75 21.78 15.76 8.59
N LYS A 76 20.73 15.43 7.84
CA LYS A 76 19.41 16.04 7.99
C LYS A 76 18.56 15.32 9.02
N PRO A 77 17.69 16.03 9.75
CA PRO A 77 16.73 15.36 10.63
C PRO A 77 15.80 14.46 9.80
N ILE A 78 15.63 13.21 10.24
CA ILE A 78 14.63 12.28 9.69
C ILE A 78 13.28 12.75 10.19
N TRP A 79 12.62 13.59 9.41
CA TRP A 79 11.38 14.25 9.79
C TRP A 79 10.18 13.36 9.57
N GLY A 80 10.18 12.55 8.49
CA GLY A 80 9.03 11.74 8.11
C GLY A 80 9.39 10.28 7.81
N VAL A 81 8.42 9.38 7.97
CA VAL A 81 8.53 7.95 7.65
C VAL A 81 7.33 7.51 6.85
N PHE A 82 7.55 6.81 5.74
CA PHE A 82 6.54 6.00 5.08
C PHE A 82 6.72 4.53 5.46
N SER A 83 5.68 3.92 6.00
CA SER A 83 5.69 2.57 6.55
C SER A 83 4.80 1.63 5.74
N VAL A 84 5.41 0.62 5.13
CA VAL A 84 4.74 -0.51 4.47
C VAL A 84 5.47 -1.80 4.82
N GLN A 85 4.74 -2.79 5.33
CA GLN A 85 5.27 -4.12 5.64
C GLN A 85 4.94 -5.10 4.50
N ALA A 86 5.73 -6.18 4.41
CA ALA A 86 5.42 -7.28 3.51
C ALA A 86 4.19 -8.05 4.01
N PRO A 87 3.33 -8.57 3.10
CA PRO A 87 2.22 -9.43 3.50
C PRO A 87 2.70 -10.69 4.24
N ILE A 88 1.79 -11.29 5.02
CA ILE A 88 2.00 -12.58 5.70
C ILE A 88 2.53 -13.64 4.69
N GLY A 89 3.50 -14.44 5.11
CA GLY A 89 4.15 -15.45 4.27
C GLY A 89 5.44 -14.98 3.59
N PHE A 90 5.71 -13.69 3.56
CA PHE A 90 6.99 -13.12 3.13
C PHE A 90 7.84 -12.61 4.30
N ASP A 91 7.46 -13.00 5.52
CA ASP A 91 8.17 -12.63 6.76
C ASP A 91 9.57 -13.23 6.79
N GLN A 92 10.54 -12.39 7.04
CA GLN A 92 11.95 -12.74 7.19
C GLN A 92 12.45 -12.42 8.61
N GLY A 93 11.59 -12.52 9.61
CA GLY A 93 11.90 -12.27 11.02
C GLY A 93 11.27 -10.96 11.55
N GLY A 94 11.50 -10.69 12.85
CA GLY A 94 11.01 -9.47 13.50
C GLY A 94 9.56 -9.54 14.00
N GLY A 95 9.02 -10.74 14.23
CA GLY A 95 7.69 -10.92 14.81
C GLY A 95 6.54 -10.75 13.81
N GLY A 96 6.81 -10.97 12.52
CA GLY A 96 5.83 -10.87 11.46
C GLY A 96 5.44 -9.42 11.13
N GLU A 97 4.39 -9.26 10.34
CA GLU A 97 3.90 -7.94 9.91
C GLU A 97 3.62 -7.02 11.12
N VAL A 98 2.98 -7.55 12.16
CA VAL A 98 2.61 -6.79 13.37
C VAL A 98 3.85 -6.32 14.13
N GLY A 99 4.81 -7.21 14.39
CA GLY A 99 6.05 -6.86 15.09
C GLY A 99 6.88 -5.84 14.33
N GLN A 100 7.01 -6.01 13.02
CA GLN A 100 7.71 -5.07 12.14
C GLN A 100 7.05 -3.69 12.11
N GLY A 101 5.73 -3.63 11.99
CA GLY A 101 4.99 -2.38 11.96
C GLY A 101 5.06 -1.63 13.28
N LYS A 102 4.78 -2.31 14.40
CA LYS A 102 4.86 -1.72 15.75
C LYS A 102 6.29 -1.28 16.08
N GLY A 103 7.28 -2.12 15.79
CA GLY A 103 8.69 -1.79 16.03
C GLY A 103 9.17 -0.58 15.22
N LEU A 104 8.70 -0.42 13.98
CA LEU A 104 9.04 0.76 13.18
C LEU A 104 8.41 2.04 13.74
N VAL A 105 7.18 1.97 14.26
CA VAL A 105 6.53 3.10 14.96
C VAL A 105 7.34 3.51 16.18
N ASP A 106 7.70 2.55 17.04
CA ASP A 106 8.46 2.83 18.27
C ASP A 106 9.84 3.40 17.96
N ALA A 107 10.57 2.82 17.02
CA ALA A 107 11.87 3.34 16.59
C ALA A 107 11.79 4.73 15.94
N ALA A 108 10.70 5.04 15.24
CA ALA A 108 10.47 6.38 14.69
C ALA A 108 10.25 7.42 15.79
N LEU A 109 9.50 7.07 16.84
CA LEU A 109 9.32 7.92 18.03
C LEU A 109 10.65 8.19 18.74
N ASP A 110 11.44 7.14 19.01
CA ASP A 110 12.75 7.24 19.65
C ASP A 110 13.75 8.06 18.81
N ALA A 111 13.61 8.01 17.47
CA ALA A 111 14.42 8.81 16.56
C ALA A 111 13.99 10.29 16.45
N GLY A 112 12.87 10.67 17.06
CA GLY A 112 12.34 12.04 17.06
C GLY A 112 11.61 12.42 15.77
N VAL A 113 11.12 11.43 15.01
CA VAL A 113 10.30 11.63 13.80
C VAL A 113 9.06 12.46 14.12
N LYS A 114 8.66 13.33 13.20
CA LYS A 114 7.53 14.25 13.39
C LYS A 114 6.28 13.85 12.59
N PHE A 115 6.44 13.04 11.53
CA PHE A 115 5.33 12.66 10.68
C PHE A 115 5.45 11.20 10.21
N PHE A 116 4.42 10.40 10.44
CA PHE A 116 4.41 8.98 10.12
C PHE A 116 3.24 8.64 9.20
N VAL A 117 3.54 8.20 7.97
CA VAL A 117 2.54 7.75 7.00
C VAL A 117 2.55 6.23 6.95
N TYR A 118 1.44 5.61 7.36
CA TYR A 118 1.27 4.17 7.38
C TYR A 118 0.31 3.71 6.29
N THR A 119 0.69 2.72 5.49
CA THR A 119 -0.22 2.06 4.56
C THR A 119 -0.85 0.83 5.18
N SER A 120 -2.14 0.90 5.43
CA SER A 120 -2.99 -0.11 6.02
C SER A 120 -3.88 -0.79 4.94
N VAL A 121 -5.16 -0.97 5.23
CA VAL A 121 -6.20 -1.49 4.32
C VAL A 121 -7.57 -0.93 4.73
N ASP A 122 -8.45 -0.68 3.77
CA ASP A 122 -9.84 -0.37 4.07
C ASP A 122 -10.57 -1.61 4.63
N ARG A 123 -11.40 -1.38 5.65
CA ARG A 123 -12.18 -2.40 6.34
C ARG A 123 -13.63 -1.95 6.52
N HIS A 124 -14.20 -1.44 5.44
CA HIS A 124 -15.53 -0.84 5.32
C HIS A 124 -15.55 0.64 5.76
N GLY A 125 -14.82 1.49 5.03
CA GLY A 125 -14.86 2.93 5.20
C GLY A 125 -14.56 3.39 6.63
N LYS A 126 -15.49 4.14 7.24
CA LYS A 126 -15.38 4.66 8.61
C LYS A 126 -15.32 3.56 9.67
N ASP A 127 -15.97 2.42 9.44
CA ASP A 127 -15.96 1.29 10.36
C ASP A 127 -14.56 0.69 10.53
N SER A 128 -13.66 0.92 9.58
CA SER A 128 -12.26 0.49 9.64
C SER A 128 -11.55 0.85 10.96
N GLU A 129 -11.97 1.91 11.62
CA GLU A 129 -11.36 2.35 12.87
C GLU A 129 -11.51 1.30 13.99
N ASN A 130 -12.64 0.63 14.07
CA ASN A 130 -12.95 -0.30 15.15
C ASN A 130 -13.22 -1.74 14.67
N ASN A 131 -13.10 -1.98 13.36
CA ASN A 131 -13.37 -3.27 12.75
C ASN A 131 -12.06 -3.94 12.30
N PRO A 132 -11.55 -4.96 13.04
CA PRO A 132 -10.38 -5.73 12.60
C PRO A 132 -10.69 -6.67 11.43
N THR A 133 -11.97 -7.00 11.18
CA THR A 133 -12.46 -8.04 10.27
C THR A 133 -12.01 -9.46 10.65
N PRO A 134 -12.50 -10.54 10.01
CA PRO A 134 -11.97 -11.89 10.18
C PRO A 134 -10.76 -12.21 9.29
N VAL A 135 -10.31 -11.28 8.43
CA VAL A 135 -9.23 -11.50 7.46
C VAL A 135 -7.87 -11.33 8.15
N PRO A 136 -6.99 -12.34 8.19
CA PRO A 136 -5.79 -12.31 9.03
C PRO A 136 -4.87 -11.12 8.77
N HIS A 137 -4.55 -10.80 7.51
CA HIS A 137 -3.69 -9.65 7.21
C HIS A 137 -4.38 -8.29 7.47
N PHE A 138 -5.73 -8.22 7.47
CA PHE A 138 -6.45 -7.00 7.87
C PHE A 138 -6.35 -6.80 9.39
N ILE A 139 -6.44 -7.90 10.17
CA ILE A 139 -6.22 -7.87 11.62
C ILE A 139 -4.83 -7.32 11.94
N ALA A 140 -3.80 -7.84 11.27
CA ALA A 140 -2.42 -7.37 11.48
C ALA A 140 -2.29 -5.86 11.23
N LYS A 141 -2.88 -5.36 10.15
CA LYS A 141 -2.88 -3.93 9.83
C LYS A 141 -3.66 -3.09 10.84
N HIS A 142 -4.80 -3.57 11.29
CA HIS A 142 -5.58 -2.91 12.34
C HIS A 142 -4.81 -2.80 13.66
N GLU A 143 -4.09 -3.85 14.06
CA GLU A 143 -3.25 -3.80 15.25
C GLU A 143 -2.13 -2.78 15.15
N ILE A 144 -1.51 -2.63 13.97
CA ILE A 144 -0.48 -1.61 13.75
C ILE A 144 -1.09 -0.21 13.80
N GLU A 145 -2.28 0.02 13.20
CA GLU A 145 -3.00 1.30 13.31
C GLU A 145 -3.26 1.68 14.77
N LYS A 146 -3.82 0.75 15.55
CA LYS A 146 -4.12 0.99 16.98
C LYS A 146 -2.84 1.31 17.76
N HIS A 147 -1.75 0.62 17.49
CA HIS A 147 -0.46 0.90 18.12
C HIS A 147 0.06 2.30 17.75
N LEU A 148 0.03 2.66 16.46
CA LEU A 148 0.46 3.97 15.98
C LEU A 148 -0.33 5.09 16.68
N ILE A 149 -1.67 5.01 16.69
CA ILE A 149 -2.54 6.01 17.31
C ILE A 149 -2.25 6.11 18.81
N ALA A 150 -2.18 4.98 19.52
CA ALA A 150 -1.93 4.97 20.96
C ALA A 150 -0.56 5.53 21.32
N ARG A 151 0.49 5.15 20.59
CA ARG A 151 1.88 5.59 20.88
C ARG A 151 2.10 7.07 20.60
N THR A 152 1.34 7.65 19.68
CA THR A 152 1.50 9.06 19.29
C THR A 152 0.58 10.03 20.02
N ALA A 153 -0.40 9.56 20.78
CA ALA A 153 -1.44 10.38 21.42
C ALA A 153 -0.91 11.56 22.24
N ASN A 154 0.21 11.38 22.95
CA ASN A 154 0.81 12.40 23.80
C ASN A 154 2.23 12.79 23.33
N THR A 155 2.46 12.79 22.01
CA THR A 155 3.74 13.12 21.40
C THR A 155 3.60 14.17 20.30
N ASP A 156 4.73 14.70 19.82
CA ASP A 156 4.75 15.61 18.67
C ASP A 156 4.61 14.89 17.34
N MET A 157 4.78 13.56 17.29
CA MET A 157 4.66 12.81 16.05
C MET A 157 3.20 12.74 15.60
N LYS A 158 2.92 13.33 14.45
CA LYS A 158 1.62 13.22 13.77
C LYS A 158 1.65 12.04 12.80
N TRP A 159 0.47 11.56 12.46
CA TRP A 159 0.35 10.41 11.57
C TRP A 159 -0.72 10.62 10.49
N THR A 160 -0.58 9.86 9.40
CA THR A 160 -1.62 9.63 8.40
C THR A 160 -1.68 8.13 8.15
N ILE A 161 -2.89 7.57 8.11
CA ILE A 161 -3.14 6.19 7.76
C ILE A 161 -3.81 6.14 6.39
N LEU A 162 -3.16 5.50 5.43
CA LEU A 162 -3.73 5.22 4.12
C LEU A 162 -4.38 3.84 4.16
N ARG A 163 -5.63 3.74 3.77
CA ARG A 163 -6.41 2.49 3.74
C ARG A 163 -6.80 2.16 2.30
N PRO A 164 -5.86 1.64 1.48
CA PRO A 164 -6.20 1.20 0.14
C PRO A 164 -7.15 0.00 0.17
N VAL A 165 -7.97 -0.10 -0.87
CA VAL A 165 -8.82 -1.24 -1.18
C VAL A 165 -8.04 -2.29 -2.00
N ALA A 166 -8.70 -3.18 -2.76
CA ALA A 166 -8.02 -4.17 -3.59
C ALA A 166 -7.14 -3.50 -4.67
N PHE A 167 -5.92 -4.02 -4.87
CA PHE A 167 -5.02 -3.46 -5.86
C PHE A 167 -5.30 -3.95 -7.28
N MET A 168 -5.47 -3.03 -8.22
CA MET A 168 -5.50 -3.32 -9.66
C MET A 168 -4.23 -4.06 -10.12
N ASP A 169 -3.10 -3.76 -9.51
CA ASP A 169 -1.78 -4.36 -9.77
C ASP A 169 -1.66 -5.85 -9.43
N ASN A 170 -2.65 -6.43 -8.78
CA ASN A 170 -2.78 -7.88 -8.57
C ASN A 170 -3.50 -8.58 -9.73
N LEU A 171 -4.14 -7.80 -10.60
CA LEU A 171 -4.80 -8.30 -11.81
C LEU A 171 -3.74 -8.48 -12.90
N THR A 172 -3.17 -9.66 -12.97
CA THR A 172 -2.08 -10.02 -13.91
C THR A 172 -2.46 -11.23 -14.73
N ASP A 173 -1.83 -11.43 -15.89
CA ASP A 173 -2.06 -12.59 -16.76
C ASP A 173 -1.24 -13.83 -16.34
N ASN A 174 -0.83 -13.91 -15.08
CA ASN A 174 -0.20 -15.09 -14.49
C ASN A 174 -1.21 -15.91 -13.69
N PHE A 175 -0.75 -17.04 -13.15
CA PHE A 175 -1.60 -17.94 -12.37
C PHE A 175 -2.30 -17.27 -11.19
N LEU A 176 -1.61 -16.37 -10.45
CA LEU A 176 -2.19 -15.71 -9.27
C LEU A 176 -3.28 -14.71 -9.67
N GLY A 177 -3.06 -13.88 -10.71
CA GLY A 177 -4.06 -12.95 -11.19
C GLY A 177 -5.29 -13.66 -11.75
N ARG A 178 -5.08 -14.71 -12.56
CA ARG A 178 -6.17 -15.56 -13.07
C ARG A 178 -6.96 -16.26 -11.95
N SER A 179 -6.25 -16.68 -10.88
CA SER A 179 -6.89 -17.28 -9.70
C SER A 179 -7.73 -16.26 -8.93
N PHE A 180 -7.26 -15.02 -8.80
CA PHE A 180 -8.04 -13.94 -8.18
C PHE A 180 -9.37 -13.72 -8.93
N ILE A 181 -9.33 -13.61 -10.26
CA ILE A 181 -10.53 -13.43 -11.09
C ILE A 181 -11.49 -14.63 -10.96
N THR A 182 -10.95 -15.84 -10.93
CA THR A 182 -11.77 -17.05 -10.77
C THR A 182 -12.38 -17.11 -9.37
N ALA A 183 -11.64 -16.76 -8.32
CA ALA A 183 -12.15 -16.69 -6.95
C ALA A 183 -13.24 -15.61 -6.82
N TRP A 184 -13.06 -14.45 -7.46
CA TRP A 184 -14.10 -13.42 -7.54
C TRP A 184 -15.40 -13.97 -8.15
N LYS A 185 -15.30 -14.61 -9.31
CA LYS A 185 -16.44 -15.24 -9.98
C LYS A 185 -17.18 -16.26 -9.12
N LEU A 186 -16.44 -17.04 -8.31
CA LEU A 186 -17.00 -18.08 -7.45
C LEU A 186 -17.63 -17.53 -6.16
N ALA A 187 -17.02 -16.54 -5.55
CA ALA A 187 -17.36 -16.11 -4.20
C ALA A 187 -18.11 -14.78 -4.12
N VAL A 188 -17.97 -13.90 -5.13
CA VAL A 188 -18.59 -12.56 -5.13
C VAL A 188 -19.28 -12.29 -6.49
N PRO A 189 -20.29 -13.10 -6.87
CA PRO A 189 -20.83 -13.06 -8.23
C PRO A 189 -21.62 -11.79 -8.55
N THR A 190 -22.20 -11.12 -7.56
CA THR A 190 -23.15 -10.03 -7.79
C THR A 190 -22.76 -8.70 -7.14
N LYS A 191 -21.92 -8.72 -6.11
CA LYS A 191 -21.51 -7.50 -5.42
C LYS A 191 -20.30 -6.85 -6.11
N PRO A 192 -20.20 -5.52 -6.08
CA PRO A 192 -19.01 -4.83 -6.58
C PRO A 192 -17.83 -5.05 -5.64
N ILE A 193 -16.62 -4.90 -6.19
CA ILE A 193 -15.36 -4.77 -5.45
C ILE A 193 -14.73 -3.43 -5.81
N GLN A 194 -14.23 -2.73 -4.81
CA GLN A 194 -13.47 -1.50 -5.02
C GLN A 194 -12.01 -1.81 -5.31
N PHE A 195 -11.43 -1.04 -6.24
CA PHE A 195 -10.05 -1.20 -6.71
C PHE A 195 -9.29 0.12 -6.69
N ILE A 196 -7.97 0.04 -6.51
CA ILE A 196 -7.05 1.16 -6.59
C ILE A 196 -5.75 0.75 -7.29
N SER A 197 -5.15 1.67 -8.06
CA SER A 197 -3.77 1.50 -8.53
C SER A 197 -2.77 1.76 -7.40
N VAL A 198 -1.69 1.00 -7.36
CA VAL A 198 -0.60 1.25 -6.39
C VAL A 198 0.06 2.62 -6.62
N THR A 199 0.10 3.11 -7.86
CA THR A 199 0.62 4.45 -8.14
C THR A 199 -0.26 5.54 -7.54
N ASP A 200 -1.56 5.31 -7.40
CA ASP A 200 -2.49 6.25 -6.77
C ASP A 200 -2.33 6.28 -5.24
N VAL A 201 -1.99 5.13 -4.61
CA VAL A 201 -1.53 5.13 -3.21
C VAL A 201 -0.27 5.97 -3.04
N GLY A 202 0.62 5.92 -4.05
CA GLY A 202 1.80 6.79 -4.13
C GLY A 202 1.47 8.28 -4.18
N ILE A 203 0.39 8.66 -4.90
CA ILE A 203 -0.11 10.03 -4.92
C ILE A 203 -0.54 10.44 -3.50
N ALA A 204 -1.45 9.69 -2.87
CA ALA A 204 -1.94 10.01 -1.54
C ALA A 204 -0.82 10.06 -0.48
N GLY A 205 0.12 9.11 -0.52
CA GLY A 205 1.28 9.10 0.39
C GLY A 205 2.24 10.27 0.16
N GLY A 206 2.45 10.67 -1.10
CA GLY A 206 3.23 11.85 -1.42
C GLY A 206 2.56 13.14 -0.97
N GLU A 207 1.26 13.29 -1.20
CA GLU A 207 0.48 14.46 -0.74
C GLU A 207 0.48 14.58 0.78
N ALA A 208 0.46 13.46 1.51
CA ALA A 208 0.55 13.48 2.96
C ALA A 208 1.89 14.08 3.47
N PHE A 209 3.00 13.86 2.76
CA PHE A 209 4.28 14.49 3.09
C PHE A 209 4.38 15.94 2.62
N LEU A 210 3.77 16.27 1.48
CA LEU A 210 3.80 17.63 0.93
C LEU A 210 2.91 18.60 1.72
N HIS A 211 1.81 18.09 2.26
CA HIS A 211 0.78 18.87 2.98
C HIS A 211 0.43 18.24 4.33
N PRO A 212 1.43 18.08 5.23
CA PRO A 212 1.24 17.35 6.49
C PRO A 212 0.16 17.94 7.40
N GLU A 213 -0.06 19.24 7.34
CA GLU A 213 -1.11 19.94 8.10
C GLU A 213 -2.52 19.51 7.66
N ARG A 214 -2.70 19.16 6.39
CA ARG A 214 -3.98 18.69 5.84
C ARG A 214 -4.27 17.25 6.22
N TYR A 215 -3.23 16.42 6.38
CA TYR A 215 -3.35 14.98 6.55
C TYR A 215 -3.07 14.48 7.97
N ALA A 216 -2.55 15.32 8.87
CA ALA A 216 -2.26 14.95 10.25
C ALA A 216 -3.50 14.47 10.99
N GLY A 217 -3.40 13.27 11.60
CA GLY A 217 -4.48 12.64 12.34
C GLY A 217 -5.61 12.06 11.46
N ARG A 218 -5.40 11.95 10.15
CA ARG A 218 -6.42 11.40 9.23
C ARG A 218 -6.11 9.97 8.83
N ALA A 219 -7.16 9.14 8.83
CA ALA A 219 -7.18 7.88 8.11
C ALA A 219 -8.00 8.06 6.82
N VAL A 220 -7.43 7.70 5.68
CA VAL A 220 -8.00 7.95 4.35
C VAL A 220 -8.17 6.60 3.64
N SER A 221 -9.43 6.18 3.44
CA SER A 221 -9.75 5.05 2.56
C SER A 221 -9.49 5.45 1.11
N LEU A 222 -8.84 4.59 0.31
CA LEU A 222 -8.38 4.91 -1.03
C LEU A 222 -8.93 3.91 -2.04
N ALA A 223 -9.78 4.38 -2.96
CA ALA A 223 -10.32 3.63 -4.10
C ALA A 223 -10.32 4.49 -5.35
N GLY A 224 -10.13 3.86 -6.51
CA GLY A 224 -10.16 4.53 -7.81
C GLY A 224 -11.38 4.13 -8.64
N ASP A 225 -11.91 2.93 -8.39
CA ASP A 225 -13.07 2.40 -9.10
C ASP A 225 -13.84 1.40 -8.23
N GLU A 226 -15.11 1.17 -8.56
CA GLU A 226 -15.98 0.16 -7.94
C GLU A 226 -16.73 -0.56 -9.04
N LEU A 227 -16.53 -1.87 -9.16
CA LEU A 227 -17.04 -2.65 -10.27
C LEU A 227 -17.62 -3.98 -9.81
N THR A 228 -18.79 -4.32 -10.34
CA THR A 228 -19.25 -5.71 -10.38
C THR A 228 -18.38 -6.53 -11.34
N LEU A 229 -18.41 -7.85 -11.22
CA LEU A 229 -17.65 -8.72 -12.14
C LEU A 229 -18.04 -8.48 -13.61
N GLY A 230 -19.33 -8.23 -13.88
CA GLY A 230 -19.82 -7.97 -15.24
C GLY A 230 -19.27 -6.66 -15.82
N GLU A 231 -19.32 -5.57 -15.06
CA GLU A 231 -18.75 -4.27 -15.44
C GLU A 231 -17.23 -4.37 -15.64
N PHE A 232 -16.54 -5.06 -14.74
CA PHE A 232 -15.11 -5.32 -14.85
C PHE A 232 -14.76 -6.05 -16.18
N GLN A 233 -15.50 -7.11 -16.50
CA GLN A 233 -15.31 -7.87 -17.76
C GLN A 233 -15.60 -7.02 -18.99
N GLN A 234 -16.64 -6.19 -18.94
CA GLN A 234 -16.99 -5.28 -20.03
C GLN A 234 -15.87 -4.27 -20.27
N VAL A 235 -15.45 -3.52 -19.23
CA VAL A 235 -14.36 -2.53 -19.34
C VAL A 235 -13.07 -3.19 -19.82
N PHE A 236 -12.73 -4.38 -19.31
CA PHE A 236 -11.54 -5.10 -19.75
C PHE A 236 -11.60 -5.43 -21.25
N LYS A 237 -12.74 -5.95 -21.73
CA LYS A 237 -12.93 -6.29 -23.14
C LYS A 237 -12.89 -5.06 -24.04
N GLU A 238 -13.52 -3.97 -23.62
CA GLU A 238 -13.48 -2.69 -24.36
C GLU A 238 -12.06 -2.15 -24.50
N LYS A 239 -11.24 -2.26 -23.43
CA LYS A 239 -9.88 -1.70 -23.42
C LYS A 239 -8.83 -2.61 -24.05
N THR A 240 -9.03 -3.93 -24.06
CA THR A 240 -8.01 -4.89 -24.50
C THR A 240 -8.42 -5.68 -25.75
N GLY A 241 -9.68 -5.66 -26.13
CA GLY A 241 -10.26 -6.45 -27.23
C GLY A 241 -10.39 -7.96 -26.94
N ARG A 242 -10.14 -8.40 -25.70
CA ARG A 242 -10.16 -9.82 -25.31
C ARG A 242 -10.92 -10.05 -24.01
N ASP A 243 -11.30 -11.28 -23.75
CA ASP A 243 -11.95 -11.63 -22.49
C ASP A 243 -10.93 -11.67 -21.34
N VAL A 244 -11.44 -11.43 -20.11
CA VAL A 244 -10.62 -11.45 -18.89
C VAL A 244 -10.00 -12.83 -18.69
N PRO A 245 -8.67 -12.93 -18.53
CA PRO A 245 -8.02 -14.21 -18.30
C PRO A 245 -8.43 -14.81 -16.95
N SER A 246 -8.84 -16.07 -16.96
CA SER A 246 -9.23 -16.83 -15.76
C SER A 246 -8.57 -18.21 -15.78
N THR A 247 -8.71 -18.96 -14.68
CA THR A 247 -8.20 -20.34 -14.57
C THR A 247 -9.34 -21.30 -14.21
N TYR A 248 -9.01 -22.59 -14.01
CA TYR A 248 -10.02 -23.62 -13.73
C TYR A 248 -10.57 -23.50 -12.32
N SER A 249 -11.90 -23.46 -12.16
CA SER A 249 -12.59 -23.40 -10.87
C SER A 249 -12.26 -24.60 -9.97
N LEU A 250 -12.02 -25.79 -10.55
CA LEU A 250 -11.61 -27.00 -9.82
C LEU A 250 -10.28 -26.85 -9.08
N ILE A 251 -9.42 -25.89 -9.48
CA ILE A 251 -8.15 -25.59 -8.82
C ILE A 251 -8.38 -24.52 -7.74
N VAL A 252 -9.16 -23.48 -8.07
CA VAL A 252 -9.31 -22.31 -7.20
C VAL A 252 -10.22 -22.61 -6.00
N TYR A 253 -11.26 -23.42 -6.18
CA TYR A 253 -12.17 -23.76 -5.09
C TYR A 253 -11.48 -24.45 -3.90
N PRO A 254 -10.70 -25.55 -4.06
CA PRO A 254 -9.93 -26.11 -2.98
C PRO A 254 -8.83 -25.17 -2.46
N MET A 255 -8.23 -24.36 -3.33
CA MET A 255 -7.23 -23.38 -2.90
C MET A 255 -7.84 -22.34 -1.93
N MET A 256 -9.05 -21.86 -2.17
CA MET A 256 -9.76 -20.96 -1.25
C MET A 256 -10.07 -21.62 0.09
N ALA A 257 -10.34 -22.94 0.11
CA ALA A 257 -10.58 -23.68 1.34
C ALA A 257 -9.28 -23.93 2.13
N MET A 258 -8.17 -24.20 1.44
CA MET A 258 -6.87 -24.51 2.07
C MET A 258 -6.10 -23.24 2.48
N VAL A 259 -6.15 -22.20 1.67
CA VAL A 259 -5.50 -20.90 1.94
C VAL A 259 -6.51 -20.01 2.69
N LYS A 260 -6.55 -20.15 4.00
CA LYS A 260 -7.50 -19.42 4.88
C LYS A 260 -7.55 -17.92 4.58
N GLU A 261 -6.41 -17.33 4.31
CA GLU A 261 -6.27 -15.91 3.91
C GLU A 261 -7.18 -15.56 2.73
N LEU A 262 -7.10 -16.33 1.65
CA LEU A 262 -7.86 -16.11 0.43
C LEU A 262 -9.36 -16.37 0.66
N GLY A 263 -9.71 -17.45 1.34
CA GLY A 263 -11.11 -17.80 1.62
C GLY A 263 -11.81 -16.74 2.49
N TYR A 264 -11.17 -16.31 3.58
CA TYR A 264 -11.72 -15.26 4.45
C TYR A 264 -11.84 -13.92 3.72
N MET A 265 -10.87 -13.55 2.89
CA MET A 265 -10.87 -12.32 2.14
C MET A 265 -12.07 -12.26 1.15
N PHE A 266 -12.25 -13.27 0.33
CA PHE A 266 -13.35 -13.28 -0.63
C PHE A 266 -14.73 -13.43 0.04
N LYS A 267 -14.82 -14.19 1.13
CA LYS A 267 -16.04 -14.22 1.94
C LYS A 267 -16.36 -12.82 2.50
N TRP A 268 -15.36 -12.12 3.02
CA TRP A 268 -15.54 -10.76 3.53
C TRP A 268 -15.93 -9.77 2.42
N PHE A 269 -15.35 -9.88 1.21
CA PHE A 269 -15.74 -9.07 0.06
C PHE A 269 -17.22 -9.27 -0.29
N ASN A 270 -17.71 -10.50 -0.20
CA ASN A 270 -19.13 -10.79 -0.45
C ASN A 270 -20.06 -10.31 0.67
N ASP A 271 -19.68 -10.50 1.93
CA ASP A 271 -20.57 -10.26 3.07
C ASP A 271 -20.60 -8.78 3.46
N VAL A 272 -19.47 -8.12 3.43
CA VAL A 272 -19.27 -6.73 3.89
C VAL A 272 -18.75 -5.84 2.75
N GLY A 273 -17.54 -6.08 2.27
CA GLY A 273 -16.89 -5.32 1.22
C GLY A 273 -16.21 -4.02 1.71
N PHE A 274 -15.55 -3.35 0.80
CA PHE A 274 -14.94 -2.04 1.01
C PHE A 274 -16.02 -0.94 0.95
N ASP A 275 -15.74 0.25 1.54
CA ASP A 275 -16.66 1.39 1.52
C ASP A 275 -15.89 2.73 1.50
N ALA A 276 -14.96 2.87 0.57
CA ALA A 276 -14.30 4.14 0.32
C ALA A 276 -15.23 5.08 -0.48
N ASP A 277 -15.28 6.35 -0.11
CA ASP A 277 -16.09 7.37 -0.81
C ASP A 277 -15.39 7.83 -2.10
N LEU A 278 -15.68 7.16 -3.21
CA LEU A 278 -15.13 7.46 -4.53
C LEU A 278 -15.35 8.91 -4.98
N LYS A 279 -16.50 9.49 -4.63
CA LYS A 279 -16.81 10.87 -5.03
C LYS A 279 -15.94 11.87 -4.29
N ALA A 280 -15.78 11.71 -2.98
CA ALA A 280 -14.89 12.53 -2.18
C ALA A 280 -13.43 12.36 -2.60
N LEU A 281 -13.01 11.12 -2.87
CA LEU A 281 -11.65 10.81 -3.34
C LEU A 281 -11.32 11.46 -4.68
N LYS A 282 -12.25 11.45 -5.62
CA LYS A 282 -12.05 12.12 -6.93
C LYS A 282 -11.92 13.63 -6.81
N GLN A 283 -12.57 14.24 -5.82
CA GLN A 283 -12.39 15.67 -5.52
C GLN A 283 -11.04 15.94 -4.82
N GLU A 284 -10.66 15.09 -3.88
CA GLU A 284 -9.42 15.25 -3.11
C GLU A 284 -8.17 14.91 -3.93
N PHE A 285 -8.26 13.87 -4.77
CA PHE A 285 -7.18 13.35 -5.63
C PHE A 285 -7.66 13.19 -7.08
N PRO A 286 -7.77 14.27 -7.86
CA PRO A 286 -8.30 14.21 -9.23
C PRO A 286 -7.51 13.30 -10.19
N GLU A 287 -6.25 13.00 -9.84
CA GLU A 287 -5.35 12.12 -10.61
C GLU A 287 -5.63 10.62 -10.40
N ILE A 288 -6.47 10.23 -9.40
CA ILE A 288 -6.80 8.81 -9.14
C ILE A 288 -7.49 8.20 -10.36
N LYS A 289 -7.02 7.03 -10.76
CA LYS A 289 -7.43 6.35 -11.98
C LYS A 289 -8.63 5.44 -11.77
N THR A 290 -9.48 5.37 -12.78
CA THR A 290 -10.42 4.28 -12.95
C THR A 290 -9.70 3.01 -13.44
N PHE A 291 -10.35 1.86 -13.34
CA PHE A 291 -9.83 0.60 -13.86
C PHE A 291 -9.51 0.68 -15.36
N GLY A 292 -10.40 1.30 -16.16
CA GLY A 292 -10.15 1.49 -17.59
C GLY A 292 -8.90 2.30 -17.87
N THR A 293 -8.68 3.41 -17.15
CA THR A 293 -7.47 4.23 -17.28
C THR A 293 -6.22 3.46 -16.86
N TRP A 294 -6.30 2.68 -15.76
CA TRP A 294 -5.19 1.85 -15.33
C TRP A 294 -4.80 0.78 -16.37
N ILE A 295 -5.78 0.13 -17.01
CA ILE A 295 -5.49 -0.83 -18.08
C ILE A 295 -4.66 -0.18 -19.19
N GLU A 296 -5.04 1.02 -19.64
CA GLU A 296 -4.38 1.71 -20.74
C GLU A 296 -2.97 2.23 -20.39
N THR A 297 -2.77 2.66 -19.14
CA THR A 297 -1.57 3.43 -18.79
C THR A 297 -0.53 2.64 -17.97
N GLU A 298 -0.95 1.62 -17.22
CA GLU A 298 -0.08 0.96 -16.24
C GLU A 298 -0.04 -0.56 -16.37
N SER A 299 -1.13 -1.19 -16.84
CA SER A 299 -1.20 -2.65 -16.92
C SER A 299 -0.36 -3.23 -18.05
N ASP A 300 0.03 -4.50 -17.90
CA ASP A 300 0.65 -5.26 -18.99
C ASP A 300 -0.38 -5.74 -20.01
N PHE A 301 -1.68 -5.60 -19.74
CA PHE A 301 -2.76 -5.99 -20.66
C PHE A 301 -2.94 -5.03 -21.83
N GLY A 302 -2.70 -3.73 -21.64
CA GLY A 302 -2.83 -2.67 -22.66
C GLY A 302 -1.59 -2.49 -23.53
N ARG A 303 -0.45 -3.11 -23.16
CA ARG A 303 0.78 -3.06 -23.96
C ARG A 303 0.70 -4.09 -25.08
N LYS A 304 0.50 -3.62 -26.32
CA LYS A 304 0.67 -4.42 -27.54
C LYS A 304 2.13 -4.46 -27.97
#